data_76513db85f0558fc0b525a8752e34b07
#
_entry.id   76513db85f0558fc0b525a8752e34b07
#
_cell.length_a   1.000
_cell.length_b   1.000
_cell.length_c   1.000
_cell.angle_alpha   90.00
_cell.angle_beta   90.00
_cell.angle_gamma   90.00
#
_symmetry.space_group_name_H-M   'P 1'
#
loop_
_entity.id
_entity.type
_entity.pdbx_description
1 polymer ?
#
loop_
_entity_poly.entity_id
_entity_poly.type
_entity_poly.pdbx_seq_one_letter_code
_entity_poly.pdbx_strand_id
1 'polypeptide(L)'
;MQLEAAIKKIRNRAKKVNREVHIDQNDYHNNNRPKVYVRFEDSNQLLSFWTNSDGSISSPHVKRFDQESDPHTDYFPGSFFDNITQALNYIVPLPAKYPAGSLVRFKSNKRNIRHKLAGTVALVMEAHTGGSYKLKWPGSEDRYNPTYSERDLELVNAGG
;
A
#
# COMPACT_ATOMS: atom_id res chain seq x y z
N MET A 1 9.44 14.38 3.28
CA MET A 1 8.00 14.74 3.43
C MET A 1 7.80 15.48 4.72
N GLN A 2 7.01 16.52 4.71
CA GLN A 2 6.66 17.29 5.91
C GLN A 2 5.61 16.56 6.74
N LEU A 3 5.63 16.77 8.05
CA LEU A 3 4.72 16.11 9.00
C LEU A 3 3.24 16.30 8.63
N GLU A 4 2.82 17.51 8.29
CA GLU A 4 1.42 17.77 7.92
C GLU A 4 0.97 16.98 6.70
N ALA A 5 1.85 16.87 5.69
CA ALA A 5 1.57 16.09 4.49
C ALA A 5 1.46 14.58 4.81
N ALA A 6 2.30 14.09 5.72
CA ALA A 6 2.24 12.71 6.19
C ALA A 6 0.93 12.42 6.92
N ILE A 7 0.53 13.27 7.85
CA ILE A 7 -0.74 13.15 8.60
C ILE A 7 -1.93 13.19 7.63
N LYS A 8 -1.92 14.10 6.67
CA LYS A 8 -2.98 14.18 5.64
C LYS A 8 -3.09 12.89 4.83
N LYS A 9 -1.96 12.31 4.41
CA LYS A 9 -1.95 11.01 3.71
C LYS A 9 -2.53 9.89 4.56
N ILE A 10 -2.17 9.83 5.83
CA ILE A 10 -2.66 8.81 6.77
C ILE A 10 -4.18 8.94 6.92
N ARG A 11 -4.69 10.13 7.18
CA ARG A 11 -6.13 10.39 7.33
C ARG A 11 -6.91 10.11 6.04
N ASN A 12 -6.35 10.46 4.89
CA ASN A 12 -6.97 10.15 3.60
C ASN A 12 -7.04 8.64 3.35
N ARG A 13 -5.99 7.89 3.74
CA ARG A 13 -6.01 6.44 3.66
C ARG A 13 -7.10 5.85 4.56
N ALA A 14 -7.20 6.30 5.80
CA ALA A 14 -8.23 5.87 6.73
C ALA A 14 -9.64 6.04 6.15
N LYS A 15 -9.93 7.19 5.54
CA LYS A 15 -11.20 7.44 4.86
C LYS A 15 -11.45 6.47 3.71
N LYS A 16 -10.45 6.24 2.86
CA LYS A 16 -10.58 5.35 1.70
C LYS A 16 -10.81 3.89 2.08
N VAL A 17 -10.28 3.44 3.20
CA VAL A 17 -10.47 2.07 3.70
C VAL A 17 -11.60 1.97 4.72
N ASN A 18 -12.29 3.07 5.01
CA ASN A 18 -13.36 3.17 5.99
C ASN A 18 -12.96 2.62 7.38
N ARG A 19 -11.81 3.07 7.87
CA ARG A 19 -11.31 2.74 9.20
C ARG A 19 -11.00 3.99 9.99
N GLU A 20 -11.23 3.95 11.30
CA GLU A 20 -10.73 4.98 12.20
C GLU A 20 -9.22 4.87 12.36
N VAL A 21 -8.58 6.01 12.60
CA VAL A 21 -7.14 6.09 12.85
C VAL A 21 -6.87 6.98 14.05
N HIS A 22 -6.03 6.48 14.94
CA HIS A 22 -5.52 7.23 16.07
C HIS A 22 -4.09 7.69 15.76
N ILE A 23 -3.87 8.99 15.87
CA ILE A 23 -2.56 9.61 15.66
C ILE A 23 -2.17 10.29 16.96
N ASP A 24 -1.08 9.84 17.56
CA ASP A 24 -0.54 10.36 18.81
C ASP A 24 0.86 10.91 18.60
N GLN A 25 1.10 12.11 19.10
CA GLN A 25 2.40 12.76 19.07
C GLN A 25 2.94 12.82 20.48
N ASN A 26 4.00 12.07 20.75
CA ASN A 26 4.59 11.96 22.06
C ASN A 26 6.04 12.45 22.11
N ASP A 27 6.31 13.31 23.07
CA ASP A 27 7.66 13.81 23.41
C ASP A 27 8.35 12.96 24.49
N TYR A 28 8.03 11.68 24.60
CA TYR A 28 8.48 10.81 25.70
C TYR A 28 10.00 10.65 25.84
N HIS A 29 10.75 11.11 24.91
CA HIS A 29 12.20 11.08 24.97
C HIS A 29 12.77 12.50 24.98
N ASN A 30 13.58 12.80 25.97
CA ASN A 30 14.25 14.10 26.22
C ASN A 30 15.10 14.66 25.06
N ASN A 31 14.84 14.24 23.83
CA ASN A 31 15.67 14.59 22.67
C ASN A 31 15.06 15.67 21.76
N ASN A 32 14.06 16.42 22.21
CA ASN A 32 13.36 17.45 21.41
C ASN A 32 12.87 17.00 20.02
N ARG A 33 12.70 15.69 19.81
CA ARG A 33 12.18 15.13 18.58
C ARG A 33 10.88 14.38 18.87
N PRO A 34 9.74 14.99 18.56
CA PRO A 34 8.46 14.31 18.72
C PRO A 34 8.41 13.04 17.89
N LYS A 35 7.94 11.96 18.50
CA LYS A 35 7.64 10.72 17.81
C LYS A 35 6.15 10.63 17.57
N VAL A 36 5.77 10.29 16.35
CA VAL A 36 4.38 10.11 15.95
C VAL A 36 4.08 8.62 15.91
N TYR A 37 3.00 8.24 16.57
CA TYR A 37 2.46 6.88 16.56
C TYR A 37 1.11 6.88 15.86
N VAL A 38 0.91 5.94 14.96
CA VAL A 38 -0.31 5.81 14.17
C VAL A 38 -0.84 4.40 14.28
N ARG A 39 -2.08 4.28 14.72
CA ARG A 39 -2.78 3.01 14.83
C ARG A 39 -4.12 3.08 14.11
N PHE A 40 -4.33 2.15 13.19
CA PHE A 40 -5.64 1.96 12.55
C PHE A 40 -6.48 1.02 13.40
N GLU A 41 -7.78 1.27 13.45
CA GLU A 41 -8.75 0.37 14.07
C GLU A 41 -8.61 -1.05 13.50
N ASP A 42 -8.71 -2.04 14.37
CA ASP A 42 -8.59 -3.46 14.04
C ASP A 42 -7.22 -3.89 13.45
N SER A 43 -6.19 -3.06 13.61
CA SER A 43 -4.83 -3.41 13.17
C SER A 43 -3.96 -3.87 14.34
N ASN A 44 -3.22 -4.96 14.11
CA ASN A 44 -2.19 -5.45 15.01
C ASN A 44 -0.80 -4.84 14.71
N GLN A 45 -0.77 -3.71 14.02
CA GLN A 45 0.45 -3.07 13.57
C GLN A 45 0.48 -1.61 14.01
N LEU A 46 1.66 -1.17 14.43
CA LEU A 46 1.89 0.21 14.85
C LEU A 46 2.87 0.89 13.89
N LEU A 47 2.40 1.92 13.24
CA LEU A 47 3.25 2.79 12.43
C LEU A 47 3.82 3.89 13.31
N SER A 48 5.11 4.15 13.19
CA SER A 48 5.76 5.26 13.89
C SER A 48 6.84 5.92 13.06
N PHE A 49 7.10 7.18 13.31
CA PHE A 49 8.18 7.95 12.71
C PHE A 49 8.55 9.14 13.60
N TRP A 50 9.78 9.61 13.46
CA TRP A 50 10.26 10.79 14.14
C TRP A 50 10.00 12.04 13.30
N THR A 51 9.79 13.17 13.98
CA THR A 51 9.80 14.49 13.35
C THR A 51 11.20 15.09 13.49
N ASN A 52 11.79 15.48 12.39
CA ASN A 52 13.09 16.16 12.36
C ASN A 52 12.94 17.65 12.70
N SER A 53 14.05 18.32 13.01
CA SER A 53 14.06 19.74 13.35
C SER A 53 13.56 20.66 12.23
N ASP A 54 13.67 20.25 10.98
CA ASP A 54 13.15 20.96 9.79
C ASP A 54 11.67 20.68 9.49
N GLY A 55 10.98 19.93 10.36
CA GLY A 55 9.58 19.53 10.18
C GLY A 55 9.35 18.33 9.28
N SER A 56 10.40 17.78 8.68
CA SER A 56 10.30 16.55 7.90
C SER A 56 10.18 15.32 8.80
N ILE A 57 9.72 14.21 8.24
CA ILE A 57 9.63 12.94 8.97
C ILE A 57 10.79 12.01 8.62
N SER A 58 11.16 11.15 9.58
CA SER A 58 12.08 10.05 9.36
C SER A 58 11.44 8.93 8.55
N SER A 59 12.24 7.92 8.18
CA SER A 59 11.72 6.68 7.59
C SER A 59 10.67 6.04 8.49
N PRO A 60 9.48 5.72 7.97
CA PRO A 60 8.43 5.10 8.76
C PRO A 60 8.83 3.70 9.20
N HIS A 61 8.51 3.37 10.43
CA HIS A 61 8.72 2.06 11.02
C HIS A 61 7.37 1.43 11.35
N VAL A 62 7.18 0.17 10.97
CA VAL A 62 5.99 -0.60 11.30
C VAL A 62 6.38 -1.72 12.24
N LYS A 63 5.85 -1.69 13.45
CA LYS A 63 6.00 -2.74 14.46
C LYS A 63 4.82 -3.72 14.35
N ARG A 64 5.12 -5.01 14.34
CA ARG A 64 4.12 -6.07 14.17
C ARG A 64 3.86 -6.76 15.50
N PHE A 65 2.67 -6.58 16.05
CA PHE A 65 2.21 -7.25 17.26
C PHE A 65 1.51 -8.59 16.98
N ASP A 66 1.35 -8.94 15.70
CA ASP A 66 0.85 -10.23 15.23
C ASP A 66 1.90 -11.35 15.27
N GLN A 67 3.14 -11.00 15.59
CA GLN A 67 4.24 -11.94 15.78
C GLN A 67 4.69 -11.93 17.24
N GLU A 68 5.18 -13.06 17.70
CA GLU A 68 5.71 -13.17 19.06
C GLU A 68 6.87 -12.20 19.27
N SER A 69 6.88 -11.55 20.44
CA SER A 69 8.01 -10.73 20.86
C SER A 69 9.21 -11.63 21.19
N ASP A 70 10.41 -11.07 21.08
CA ASP A 70 11.61 -11.71 21.60
C ASP A 70 11.46 -11.87 23.12
N PRO A 71 11.49 -13.12 23.66
CA PRO A 71 11.28 -13.36 25.08
C PRO A 71 12.35 -12.74 25.98
N HIS A 72 13.50 -12.35 25.43
CA HIS A 72 14.60 -11.74 26.20
C HIS A 72 14.56 -10.22 26.23
N THR A 73 13.93 -9.58 25.25
CA THR A 73 13.96 -8.12 25.08
C THR A 73 12.59 -7.47 24.99
N ASP A 74 11.49 -8.24 24.99
CA ASP A 74 10.13 -7.80 24.67
C ASP A 74 10.04 -7.01 23.35
N TYR A 75 10.99 -7.29 22.45
CA TYR A 75 11.07 -6.62 21.17
C TYR A 75 10.18 -7.31 20.13
N PHE A 76 9.22 -6.57 19.61
CA PHE A 76 8.39 -7.04 18.50
C PHE A 76 9.09 -6.79 17.17
N PRO A 77 9.01 -7.75 16.23
CA PRO A 77 9.58 -7.54 14.90
C PRO A 77 8.96 -6.33 14.19
N GLY A 78 9.78 -5.63 13.44
CA GLY A 78 9.37 -4.45 12.70
C GLY A 78 10.16 -4.28 11.43
N SER A 79 9.70 -3.39 10.58
CA SER A 79 10.33 -3.07 9.31
C SER A 79 10.30 -1.57 9.07
N PHE A 80 11.38 -1.04 8.49
CA PHE A 80 11.43 0.32 7.98
C PHE A 80 10.95 0.37 6.54
N PHE A 81 10.27 1.46 6.19
CA PHE A 81 9.81 1.74 4.83
C PHE A 81 10.43 3.03 4.33
N ASP A 82 10.58 3.17 3.03
CA ASP A 82 11.19 4.36 2.42
C ASP A 82 10.30 5.60 2.57
N ASN A 83 8.99 5.41 2.60
CA ASN A 83 8.02 6.50 2.72
C ASN A 83 6.70 6.05 3.34
N ILE A 84 5.85 7.02 3.68
CA ILE A 84 4.53 6.78 4.29
C ILE A 84 3.62 5.98 3.37
N THR A 85 3.66 6.21 2.07
CA THR A 85 2.80 5.48 1.12
C THR A 85 3.09 3.98 1.14
N GLN A 86 4.35 3.59 1.15
CA GLN A 86 4.73 2.18 1.25
C GLN A 86 4.30 1.56 2.59
N ALA A 87 4.50 2.27 3.70
CA ALA A 87 4.05 1.80 5.01
C ALA A 87 2.52 1.62 5.06
N LEU A 88 1.75 2.57 4.51
CA LEU A 88 0.30 2.47 4.44
C LEU A 88 -0.16 1.34 3.53
N ASN A 89 0.51 1.08 2.42
CA ASN A 89 0.20 -0.04 1.54
C ASN A 89 0.41 -1.39 2.25
N TYR A 90 1.35 -1.45 3.17
CA TYR A 90 1.59 -2.63 3.99
C TYR A 90 0.51 -2.83 5.07
N ILE A 91 0.17 -1.78 5.82
CA ILE A 91 -0.76 -1.86 6.98
C ILE A 91 -2.22 -1.90 6.53
N VAL A 92 -2.61 -0.99 5.66
CA VAL A 92 -3.98 -0.76 5.21
C VAL A 92 -4.00 -0.60 3.69
N PRO A 93 -3.76 -1.69 2.95
CA PRO A 93 -3.77 -1.64 1.49
C PRO A 93 -5.12 -1.16 0.99
N LEU A 94 -5.10 -0.39 -0.08
CA LEU A 94 -6.34 0.00 -0.76
C LEU A 94 -7.00 -1.24 -1.34
N PRO A 95 -8.35 -1.32 -1.31
CA PRO A 95 -9.07 -2.35 -2.05
C PRO A 95 -8.66 -2.34 -3.51
N ALA A 96 -8.53 -3.51 -4.11
CA ALA A 96 -8.22 -3.63 -5.51
C ALA A 96 -9.32 -2.99 -6.35
N LYS A 97 -8.95 -2.15 -7.31
CA LYS A 97 -9.89 -1.52 -8.25
C LYS A 97 -10.56 -2.57 -9.14
N TYR A 98 -9.82 -3.60 -9.50
CA TYR A 98 -10.30 -4.74 -10.29
C TYR A 98 -10.09 -6.03 -9.49
N PRO A 99 -11.12 -6.52 -8.77
CA PRO A 99 -10.97 -7.77 -8.01
C PRO A 99 -10.82 -8.97 -8.94
N ALA A 100 -10.29 -10.08 -8.41
CA ALA A 100 -10.19 -11.35 -9.14
C ALA A 100 -11.55 -11.74 -9.73
N GLY A 101 -11.55 -12.23 -10.96
CA GLY A 101 -12.75 -12.51 -11.73
C GLY A 101 -13.26 -11.37 -12.60
N SER A 102 -12.74 -10.14 -12.42
CA SER A 102 -13.07 -9.01 -13.29
C SER A 102 -12.51 -9.22 -14.70
N LEU A 103 -13.23 -8.71 -15.70
CA LEU A 103 -12.72 -8.57 -17.06
C LEU A 103 -12.23 -7.14 -17.26
N VAL A 104 -11.01 -7.02 -17.73
CA VAL A 104 -10.35 -5.75 -18.02
C VAL A 104 -9.88 -5.73 -19.47
N ARG A 105 -9.68 -4.54 -20.00
CA ARG A 105 -9.14 -4.32 -21.33
C ARG A 105 -7.86 -3.50 -21.23
N PHE A 106 -6.84 -3.87 -21.98
CA PHE A 106 -5.65 -3.05 -22.12
C PHE A 106 -6.01 -1.77 -22.87
N LYS A 107 -5.74 -0.62 -22.24
CA LYS A 107 -5.95 0.70 -22.85
C LYS A 107 -5.11 0.86 -24.11
N SER A 108 -5.59 1.69 -25.06
CA SER A 108 -4.83 2.08 -26.26
C SER A 108 -3.82 3.19 -25.93
N ASN A 109 -2.82 2.87 -25.10
CA ASN A 109 -1.70 3.74 -24.80
C ASN A 109 -0.44 3.30 -25.55
N LYS A 110 0.59 4.15 -25.58
CA LYS A 110 1.85 3.87 -26.31
C LYS A 110 2.48 2.54 -25.92
N ARG A 111 2.49 2.22 -24.60
CA ARG A 111 3.07 0.98 -24.10
C ARG A 111 2.31 -0.24 -24.59
N ASN A 112 1.01 -0.25 -24.47
CA ASN A 112 0.17 -1.38 -24.87
C ASN A 112 0.17 -1.58 -26.40
N ILE A 113 0.16 -0.49 -27.16
CA ILE A 113 0.30 -0.56 -28.62
C ILE A 113 1.65 -1.17 -29.00
N ARG A 114 2.75 -0.72 -28.38
CA ARG A 114 4.08 -1.23 -28.62
C ARG A 114 4.19 -2.75 -28.34
N HIS A 115 3.54 -3.23 -27.30
CA HIS A 115 3.53 -4.64 -26.91
C HIS A 115 2.40 -5.44 -27.54
N LYS A 116 1.63 -4.85 -28.46
CA LYS A 116 0.48 -5.48 -29.15
C LYS A 116 -0.60 -6.00 -28.19
N LEU A 117 -0.80 -5.30 -27.08
CA LEU A 117 -1.81 -5.63 -26.07
C LEU A 117 -3.03 -4.75 -26.12
N ALA A 118 -2.94 -3.55 -26.73
CA ALA A 118 -4.03 -2.58 -26.79
C ALA A 118 -5.35 -3.22 -27.32
N GLY A 119 -6.44 -3.04 -26.55
CA GLY A 119 -7.74 -3.62 -26.86
C GLY A 119 -7.94 -5.08 -26.46
N THR A 120 -6.91 -5.76 -26.02
CA THR A 120 -7.03 -7.16 -25.55
C THR A 120 -7.81 -7.20 -24.24
N VAL A 121 -8.81 -8.06 -24.16
CA VAL A 121 -9.59 -8.33 -22.94
C VAL A 121 -8.96 -9.48 -22.18
N ALA A 122 -8.77 -9.27 -20.88
CA ALA A 122 -8.13 -10.22 -20.00
C ALA A 122 -8.95 -10.44 -18.72
N LEU A 123 -8.81 -11.62 -18.15
CA LEU A 123 -9.37 -11.97 -16.84
C LEU A 123 -8.37 -11.64 -15.74
N VAL A 124 -8.81 -10.94 -14.69
CA VAL A 124 -8.01 -10.73 -13.49
C VAL A 124 -7.95 -12.03 -12.70
N MET A 125 -6.77 -12.60 -12.59
CA MET A 125 -6.52 -13.82 -11.81
C MET A 125 -6.20 -13.50 -10.36
N GLU A 126 -5.33 -12.53 -10.15
CA GLU A 126 -4.92 -12.05 -8.83
C GLU A 126 -4.75 -10.53 -8.87
N ALA A 127 -5.21 -9.87 -7.82
CA ALA A 127 -4.95 -8.46 -7.57
C ALA A 127 -3.87 -8.34 -6.50
N HIS A 128 -2.80 -7.62 -6.82
CA HIS A 128 -1.69 -7.39 -5.91
C HIS A 128 -1.76 -5.99 -5.29
N THR A 129 -1.21 -5.86 -4.09
CA THR A 129 -1.08 -4.56 -3.43
C THR A 129 -0.28 -3.59 -4.30
N GLY A 130 -0.72 -2.33 -4.36
CA GLY A 130 -0.05 -1.30 -5.16
C GLY A 130 -0.59 -1.14 -6.58
N GLY A 131 -1.71 -1.78 -6.91
CA GLY A 131 -2.39 -1.60 -8.21
C GLY A 131 -1.73 -2.35 -9.36
N SER A 132 -1.22 -3.53 -9.09
CA SER A 132 -0.76 -4.46 -10.13
C SER A 132 -1.61 -5.73 -10.15
N TYR A 133 -1.71 -6.37 -11.31
CA TYR A 133 -2.63 -7.47 -11.55
C TYR A 133 -1.97 -8.58 -12.34
N LYS A 134 -2.22 -9.83 -11.92
CA LYS A 134 -1.93 -10.99 -12.74
C LYS A 134 -3.13 -11.25 -13.66
N LEU A 135 -2.89 -11.27 -14.95
CA LEU A 135 -3.93 -11.37 -15.97
C LEU A 135 -3.78 -12.64 -16.82
N LYS A 136 -4.91 -13.10 -17.35
CA LYS A 136 -4.98 -14.20 -18.29
C LYS A 136 -5.86 -13.83 -19.49
N TRP A 137 -5.38 -14.11 -20.71
CA TRP A 137 -6.13 -13.95 -21.96
C TRP A 137 -5.72 -15.05 -22.94
N PRO A 138 -6.49 -15.31 -24.01
CA PRO A 138 -6.09 -16.28 -25.01
C PRO A 138 -4.73 -15.96 -25.62
N GLY A 139 -3.79 -16.90 -25.58
CA GLY A 139 -2.41 -16.71 -26.02
C GLY A 139 -1.45 -16.17 -24.97
N SER A 140 -1.91 -15.97 -23.72
CA SER A 140 -1.05 -15.52 -22.63
C SER A 140 -0.25 -16.65 -21.95
N GLU A 141 -0.58 -17.88 -22.25
CA GLU A 141 -0.04 -19.07 -21.59
C GLU A 141 1.47 -19.23 -21.76
N ASP A 142 2.00 -18.79 -22.89
CA ASP A 142 3.44 -18.85 -23.22
C ASP A 142 4.24 -17.68 -22.64
N ARG A 143 3.58 -16.77 -21.94
CA ARG A 143 4.24 -15.60 -21.38
C ARG A 143 4.62 -15.84 -19.93
N TYR A 144 5.87 -15.53 -19.60
CA TYR A 144 6.32 -15.39 -18.23
C TYR A 144 5.37 -14.44 -17.49
N ASN A 145 4.72 -14.89 -16.42
CA ASN A 145 3.64 -14.23 -15.67
C ASN A 145 3.95 -12.76 -15.24
N PRO A 146 4.02 -11.77 -16.12
CA PRO A 146 4.22 -10.39 -15.70
C PRO A 146 2.96 -9.86 -15.04
N THR A 147 3.15 -8.98 -14.07
CA THR A 147 2.06 -8.18 -13.53
C THR A 147 1.88 -6.93 -14.39
N TYR A 148 0.64 -6.46 -14.47
CA TYR A 148 0.25 -5.29 -15.24
C TYR A 148 -0.30 -4.22 -14.32
N SER A 149 0.05 -2.95 -14.61
CA SER A 149 -0.36 -1.81 -13.81
C SER A 149 -1.82 -1.45 -14.08
N GLU A 150 -2.53 -1.07 -13.02
CA GLU A 150 -3.89 -0.54 -13.07
C GLU A 150 -4.06 0.59 -14.10
N ARG A 151 -3.07 1.47 -14.22
CA ARG A 151 -3.09 2.60 -15.16
C ARG A 151 -3.17 2.19 -16.65
N ASP A 152 -2.75 0.97 -16.96
CA ASP A 152 -2.74 0.44 -18.32
C ASP A 152 -4.03 -0.33 -18.67
N LEU A 153 -4.96 -0.40 -17.74
CA LEU A 153 -6.17 -1.22 -17.83
C LEU A 153 -7.43 -0.37 -17.65
N GLU A 154 -8.53 -0.85 -18.23
CA GLU A 154 -9.87 -0.34 -17.99
C GLU A 154 -10.85 -1.49 -17.74
N LEU A 155 -11.86 -1.22 -16.91
CA LEU A 155 -12.86 -2.24 -16.56
C LEU A 155 -13.80 -2.49 -17.76
N VAL A 156 -14.01 -3.77 -18.09
CA VAL A 156 -15.03 -4.22 -19.02
C VAL A 156 -16.26 -4.75 -18.28
N ASN A 157 -16.02 -5.61 -17.29
CA ASN A 157 -17.07 -6.17 -16.44
C ASN A 157 -16.49 -6.50 -15.05
N ALA A 158 -17.22 -6.16 -14.00
CA ALA A 158 -16.84 -6.50 -12.63
C ALA A 158 -17.08 -8.00 -12.40
N GLY A 159 -16.09 -8.68 -11.83
CA GLY A 159 -16.23 -10.04 -11.32
C GLY A 159 -17.22 -10.05 -10.16
N GLY A 160 -18.25 -10.84 -10.30
CA GLY A 160 -19.25 -11.05 -9.27
C GLY A 160 -18.83 -12.09 -8.24
#